data_bbc22ce592955c28719ae1750f3b9a6e
#
_entry.id   bbc22ce592955c28719ae1750f3b9a6e
#
_cell.length_a   1.000
_cell.length_b   1.000
_cell.length_c   1.000
_cell.angle_alpha   90.00
_cell.angle_beta   90.00
_cell.angle_gamma   90.00
#
_symmetry.space_group_name_H-M   'P 1'
#
loop_
_entity.id
_entity.type
_entity.pdbx_description
1 polymer ?
#
loop_
_entity_poly.entity_id
_entity_poly.type
_entity_poly.pdbx_seq_one_letter_code
_entity_poly.pdbx_strand_id
1 'polypeptide(L)'
;MSGFAIFNIEIKKPEQYKEYIEKVKPIVEMYGGEYVVKAGETTLVEGTWTYPRTVVIKFPSYEKALEWYNSEKYKPIKQIRLENSLGNGIINKGV
;
A
#
# COMPACT_ATOMS: atom_id res chain seq x y z
N MET A 1 2.55 0.77 19.72
CA MET A 1 1.82 -0.20 18.88
C MET A 1 1.91 0.22 17.43
N SER A 2 2.20 -0.74 16.57
CA SER A 2 2.35 -0.47 15.15
C SER A 2 1.00 -0.25 14.47
N GLY A 3 1.03 0.38 13.30
CA GLY A 3 -0.09 0.44 12.38
C GLY A 3 0.33 -0.19 11.07
N PHE A 4 -0.64 -0.73 10.34
CA PHE A 4 -0.35 -1.41 9.09
C PHE A 4 -1.24 -0.88 7.98
N ALA A 5 -0.65 -0.61 6.83
CA ALA A 5 -1.38 -0.34 5.60
C ALA A 5 -1.33 -1.63 4.78
N ILE A 6 -2.49 -2.18 4.48
CA ILE A 6 -2.58 -3.49 3.81
C ILE A 6 -3.40 -3.30 2.54
N PHE A 7 -2.79 -3.68 1.42
CA PHE A 7 -3.43 -3.54 0.11
C PHE A 7 -3.40 -4.85 -0.65
N ASN A 8 -4.48 -5.14 -1.37
CA ASN A 8 -4.41 -6.12 -2.44
C ASN A 8 -4.84 -5.44 -3.73
N ILE A 9 -4.06 -5.64 -4.78
CA ILE A 9 -4.13 -4.80 -5.98
C ILE A 9 -3.99 -5.64 -7.22
N GLU A 10 -4.75 -5.26 -8.26
CA GLU A 10 -4.55 -5.75 -9.61
C GLU A 10 -4.15 -4.55 -10.47
N ILE A 11 -2.95 -4.59 -11.02
CA ILE A 11 -2.44 -3.51 -11.87
C ILE A 11 -3.12 -3.62 -13.23
N LYS A 12 -3.79 -2.56 -13.66
CA LYS A 12 -4.49 -2.51 -14.95
C LYS A 12 -3.66 -1.87 -16.05
N LYS A 13 -2.86 -0.86 -15.70
CA LYS A 13 -2.01 -0.14 -16.66
C LYS A 13 -0.57 -0.14 -16.15
N PRO A 14 0.20 -1.20 -16.45
CA PRO A 14 1.54 -1.37 -15.87
C PRO A 14 2.49 -0.22 -16.14
N GLU A 15 2.46 0.35 -17.35
CA GLU A 15 3.37 1.45 -17.68
C GLU A 15 3.12 2.67 -16.81
N GLN A 16 1.86 3.04 -16.61
CA GLN A 16 1.50 4.18 -15.79
C GLN A 16 1.70 3.89 -14.30
N TYR A 17 1.43 2.66 -13.89
CA TYR A 17 1.59 2.25 -12.49
C TYR A 17 3.05 2.29 -12.04
N LYS A 18 3.97 2.13 -12.99
CA LYS A 18 5.40 2.17 -12.72
C LYS A 18 5.83 3.47 -12.05
N GLU A 19 5.24 4.57 -12.45
CA GLU A 19 5.51 5.88 -11.83
C GLU A 19 5.14 5.87 -10.35
N TYR A 20 4.02 5.22 -10.01
CA TYR A 20 3.60 5.05 -8.61
C TYR A 20 4.68 4.32 -7.81
N ILE A 21 5.14 3.19 -8.33
CA ILE A 21 6.15 2.36 -7.65
C ILE A 21 7.42 3.16 -7.41
N GLU A 22 7.83 3.96 -8.36
CA GLU A 22 9.05 4.78 -8.25
C GLU A 22 8.94 5.90 -7.22
N LYS A 23 7.74 6.45 -7.04
CA LYS A 23 7.54 7.66 -6.23
C LYS A 23 7.04 7.41 -4.81
N VAL A 24 6.44 6.27 -4.55
CA VAL A 24 5.76 6.04 -3.27
C VAL A 24 6.71 5.80 -2.11
N LYS A 25 7.83 5.11 -2.33
CA LYS A 25 8.71 4.67 -1.26
C LYS A 25 9.25 5.82 -0.39
N PRO A 26 9.79 6.92 -0.97
CA PRO A 26 10.30 8.02 -0.13
C PRO A 26 9.20 8.63 0.75
N ILE A 27 7.97 8.65 0.27
CA ILE A 27 6.86 9.23 1.04
C ILE A 27 6.49 8.30 2.20
N VAL A 28 6.47 6.99 1.96
CA VAL A 28 6.26 6.00 3.01
C VAL A 28 7.32 6.16 4.11
N GLU A 29 8.58 6.25 3.70
CA GLU A 29 9.70 6.38 4.64
C GLU A 29 9.66 7.68 5.44
N MET A 30 9.15 8.73 4.84
CA MET A 30 8.99 10.02 5.51
C MET A 30 8.09 9.93 6.75
N TYR A 31 7.13 9.01 6.73
CA TYR A 31 6.21 8.78 7.85
C TYR A 31 6.64 7.57 8.72
N GLY A 32 7.86 7.10 8.53
CA GLY A 32 8.41 6.00 9.33
C GLY A 32 7.95 4.64 8.88
N GLY A 33 7.38 4.54 7.69
CA GLY A 33 6.89 3.26 7.16
C GLY A 33 8.01 2.40 6.59
N GLU A 34 7.82 1.09 6.68
CA GLU A 34 8.69 0.13 6.03
C GLU A 34 7.85 -0.98 5.42
N TYR A 35 8.24 -1.43 4.23
CA TYR A 35 7.54 -2.52 3.57
C TYR A 35 7.89 -3.83 4.26
N VAL A 36 6.87 -4.58 4.69
CA VAL A 36 7.06 -5.90 5.27
C VAL A 36 6.57 -7.01 4.33
N VAL A 37 5.64 -6.69 3.41
CA VAL A 37 5.29 -7.54 2.27
C VAL A 37 5.22 -6.62 1.06
N LYS A 38 5.94 -6.96 0.00
CA LYS A 38 6.00 -6.11 -1.19
C LYS A 38 5.77 -6.96 -2.43
N ALA A 39 4.53 -7.45 -2.55
CA ALA A 39 4.08 -8.25 -3.69
C ALA A 39 4.90 -9.53 -3.90
N GLY A 40 5.30 -10.16 -2.81
CA GLY A 40 6.01 -11.43 -2.86
C GLY A 40 5.07 -12.57 -3.24
N GLU A 41 5.64 -13.75 -3.34
CA GLU A 41 4.88 -14.95 -3.68
C GLU A 41 3.75 -15.17 -2.69
N THR A 42 2.56 -15.52 -3.21
CA THR A 42 1.34 -15.67 -2.41
C THR A 42 0.78 -17.07 -2.61
N THR A 43 0.41 -17.73 -1.51
CA THR A 43 -0.28 -19.02 -1.56
C THR A 43 -1.65 -18.84 -0.93
N LEU A 44 -2.71 -19.07 -1.70
CA LEU A 44 -4.07 -19.03 -1.16
C LEU A 44 -4.32 -20.29 -0.37
N VAL A 45 -4.70 -20.14 0.89
CA VAL A 45 -4.94 -21.29 1.78
C VAL A 45 -6.41 -21.47 2.13
N GLU A 46 -7.21 -20.41 2.00
CA GLU A 46 -8.66 -20.46 2.23
C GLU A 46 -9.35 -19.38 1.44
N GLY A 47 -10.56 -19.66 0.99
CA GLY A 47 -11.42 -18.64 0.40
C GLY A 47 -10.98 -18.17 -0.96
N THR A 48 -11.26 -16.91 -1.24
CA THR A 48 -10.97 -16.26 -2.51
C THR A 48 -10.09 -15.03 -2.27
N TRP A 49 -9.05 -14.87 -3.07
CA TRP A 49 -8.20 -13.68 -3.01
C TRP A 49 -8.29 -13.00 -4.35
N THR A 50 -9.15 -11.98 -4.43
CA THR A 50 -9.57 -11.39 -5.72
C THR A 50 -8.44 -10.71 -6.48
N TYR A 51 -7.56 -9.99 -5.77
CA TYR A 51 -6.49 -9.22 -6.41
C TYR A 51 -5.14 -9.79 -5.99
N PRO A 52 -4.24 -10.05 -6.97
CA PRO A 52 -3.07 -10.89 -6.72
C PRO A 52 -1.92 -10.24 -5.96
N ARG A 53 -1.80 -8.90 -6.05
CA ARG A 53 -0.63 -8.23 -5.48
C ARG A 53 -0.93 -7.80 -4.04
N THR A 54 -0.20 -8.37 -3.08
CA THR A 54 -0.35 -8.02 -1.66
C THR A 54 0.81 -7.14 -1.22
N VAL A 55 0.50 -6.00 -0.61
CA VAL A 55 1.50 -5.08 -0.07
C VAL A 55 1.11 -4.76 1.37
N VAL A 56 2.07 -4.90 2.28
CA VAL A 56 1.87 -4.54 3.68
C VAL A 56 2.99 -3.60 4.09
N ILE A 57 2.61 -2.45 4.64
CA ILE A 57 3.55 -1.43 5.11
C ILE A 57 3.32 -1.26 6.60
N LYS A 58 4.40 -1.35 7.37
CA LYS A 58 4.35 -1.16 8.82
C LYS A 58 4.76 0.26 9.15
N PHE A 59 3.95 0.93 9.96
CA PHE A 59 4.24 2.28 10.47
C PHE A 59 4.42 2.24 11.98
N PRO A 60 5.08 3.26 12.57
CA PRO A 60 5.29 3.30 14.03
C PRO A 60 4.00 3.26 14.84
N SER A 61 2.89 3.75 14.26
CA SER A 61 1.59 3.76 14.93
C SER A 61 0.47 3.76 13.91
N TYR A 62 -0.72 3.45 14.38
CA TYR A 62 -1.96 3.54 13.60
C TYR A 62 -2.14 4.98 13.06
N GLU A 63 -1.90 5.96 13.93
CA GLU A 63 -2.02 7.39 13.58
C GLU A 63 -1.05 7.79 12.47
N LYS A 64 0.19 7.28 12.53
CA LYS A 64 1.19 7.56 11.48
C LYS A 64 0.78 6.98 10.13
N ALA A 65 0.21 5.79 10.13
CA ALA A 65 -0.29 5.17 8.90
C ALA A 65 -1.40 6.02 8.28
N LEU A 66 -2.32 6.52 9.11
CA LEU A 66 -3.40 7.40 8.65
C LEU A 66 -2.85 8.74 8.15
N GLU A 67 -1.87 9.32 8.85
CA GLU A 67 -1.23 10.55 8.41
C GLU A 67 -0.61 10.39 7.03
N TRP A 68 0.09 9.28 6.82
CA TRP A 68 0.68 8.99 5.51
C TRP A 68 -0.40 8.92 4.43
N TYR A 69 -1.43 8.10 4.67
CA TYR A 69 -2.48 7.87 3.67
C TYR A 69 -3.20 9.16 3.29
N ASN A 70 -3.41 10.05 4.24
CA ASN A 70 -4.15 11.30 4.06
C ASN A 70 -3.26 12.51 3.80
N SER A 71 -1.94 12.32 3.64
CA SER A 71 -1.01 13.42 3.49
C SER A 71 -1.13 14.10 2.14
N GLU A 72 -0.79 15.39 2.10
CA GLU A 72 -0.74 16.15 0.86
C GLU A 72 0.32 15.62 -0.10
N LYS A 73 1.44 15.13 0.43
CA LYS A 73 2.52 14.58 -0.39
C LYS A 73 2.12 13.29 -1.08
N TYR A 74 1.34 12.44 -0.40
CA TYR A 74 0.89 11.17 -0.98
C TYR A 74 -0.27 11.37 -1.95
N LYS A 75 -1.05 12.41 -1.79
CA LYS A 75 -2.28 12.61 -2.57
C LYS A 75 -2.10 12.46 -4.09
N PRO A 76 -1.15 13.17 -4.74
CA PRO A 76 -0.98 12.99 -6.18
C PRO A 76 -0.43 11.61 -6.55
N ILE A 77 0.38 11.02 -5.70
CA ILE A 77 0.95 9.69 -5.94
C ILE A 77 -0.14 8.62 -5.80
N LYS A 78 -0.96 8.75 -4.77
CA LYS A 78 -2.12 7.88 -4.55
C LYS A 78 -3.04 7.88 -5.77
N GLN A 79 -3.25 9.05 -6.37
CA GLN A 79 -4.11 9.19 -7.54
C GLN A 79 -3.59 8.34 -8.71
N ILE A 80 -2.28 8.28 -8.90
CA ILE A 80 -1.69 7.43 -9.95
C ILE A 80 -2.08 5.97 -9.72
N ARG A 81 -2.01 5.50 -8.46
CA ARG A 81 -2.39 4.12 -8.14
C ARG A 81 -3.88 3.89 -8.40
N LEU A 82 -4.71 4.81 -7.92
CA LEU A 82 -6.17 4.66 -8.06
C LEU A 82 -6.63 4.64 -9.51
N GLU A 83 -5.98 5.40 -10.38
CA GLU A 83 -6.35 5.48 -11.79
C GLU A 83 -5.86 4.30 -12.61
N ASN A 84 -4.87 3.57 -12.13
CA ASN A 84 -4.20 2.55 -12.95
C ASN A 84 -4.27 1.15 -12.36
N SER A 85 -5.12 0.96 -11.35
CA SER A 85 -5.28 -0.34 -10.69
C SER A 85 -6.67 -0.50 -10.12
N LEU A 86 -7.01 -1.74 -9.77
CA LEU A 86 -8.18 -2.08 -8.96
C LEU A 86 -7.65 -2.70 -7.67
N GLY A 87 -8.39 -2.53 -6.59
CA GLY A 87 -7.94 -3.16 -5.36
C GLY A 87 -8.66 -2.67 -4.12
N ASN A 88 -8.20 -3.17 -3.00
CA ASN A 88 -8.70 -2.84 -1.68
C ASN A 88 -7.53 -2.42 -0.80
N GLY A 89 -7.81 -1.52 0.14
CA GLY A 89 -6.80 -1.11 1.11
C GLY A 89 -7.45 -0.87 2.45
N ILE A 90 -6.72 -1.20 3.50
CA ILE A 90 -7.13 -0.93 4.87
C ILE A 90 -5.95 -0.40 5.65
N ILE A 91 -6.26 0.35 6.70
CA ILE A 91 -5.27 0.71 7.72
C ILE A 91 -5.71 -0.02 8.97
N ASN A 92 -4.83 -0.84 9.53
CA ASN A 92 -5.17 -1.69 10.66
C ASN A 92 -4.24 -1.39 11.83
N LYS A 93 -4.81 -1.37 13.03
CA LYS A 93 -4.03 -1.16 14.24
C LYS A 93 -3.37 -2.48 14.64
N GLY A 94 -2.07 -2.42 14.90
CA GLY A 94 -1.35 -3.58 15.39
C GLY A 94 -1.55 -3.81 16.88
N VAL A 95 -1.06 -4.92 17.35
CA VAL A 95 -1.09 -5.26 18.78
C VAL A 95 0.02 -4.58 19.55
#